data_c0f70df44c4d6ce0ae883093b4517474
#
_entry.id   c0f70df44c4d6ce0ae883093b4517474
#
_cell.length_a   1.000
_cell.length_b   1.000
_cell.length_c   1.000
_cell.angle_alpha   90.00
_cell.angle_beta   90.00
_cell.angle_gamma   90.00
#
_symmetry.space_group_name_H-M   'P 1'
#
loop_
_entity.id
_entity.type
_entity.pdbx_description
1 polymer ?
#
loop_
_entity_poly.entity_id
_entity_poly.type
_entity_poly.pdbx_seq_one_letter_code
_entity_poly.pdbx_strand_id
1 'polypeptide(L)'
;MNMTEFRRLYGDRMGPPARRLLVNELFTPARLLLDPHQWKRLPRDVTGQDQPVMLLPGLGAGPASMWMIRRYLRQCGFRTWDWGQGQNNGQVERLAPRVIERLEAIVKQVGEPLALVGWSLGGYIAREITRERPDLVRRVVTIGSPVVGGARYTSVHRLYARRGISLDTLEARTLARYANPLQRPVRALYSESDGIVDWRASIDRFSDDVEHIRVTGTHIGLGFSKQVLARLPALLTD
;
A
#
# COMPACT_ATOMS: atom_id res chain seq x y z
N MET A 1 9.35 20.85 -1.37
CA MET A 1 8.76 20.86 -2.72
C MET A 1 7.54 21.78 -2.73
N ASN A 2 7.44 22.70 -3.67
CA ASN A 2 6.26 23.53 -3.87
C ASN A 2 5.34 22.94 -4.96
N MET A 3 4.10 23.49 -5.09
CA MET A 3 3.10 23.00 -6.06
C MET A 3 3.55 23.08 -7.53
N THR A 4 4.37 24.07 -7.86
CA THR A 4 4.89 24.24 -9.24
C THR A 4 5.87 23.12 -9.58
N GLU A 5 6.78 22.81 -8.67
CA GLU A 5 7.74 21.71 -8.81
C GLU A 5 7.02 20.34 -8.83
N PHE A 6 6.01 20.17 -8.00
CA PHE A 6 5.14 19.00 -8.01
C PHE A 6 4.47 18.78 -9.38
N ARG A 7 3.83 19.83 -9.93
CA ARG A 7 3.20 19.77 -11.26
C ARG A 7 4.20 19.47 -12.37
N ARG A 8 5.42 20.01 -12.27
CA ARG A 8 6.49 19.70 -13.20
C ARG A 8 6.88 18.22 -13.21
N LEU A 9 6.96 17.60 -12.03
CA LEU A 9 7.36 16.20 -11.87
C LEU A 9 6.26 15.20 -12.26
N TYR A 10 5.02 15.49 -11.93
CA TYR A 10 3.89 14.56 -12.10
C TYR A 10 2.96 14.94 -13.25
N GLY A 11 3.11 16.14 -13.83
CA GLY A 11 2.29 16.68 -14.89
C GLY A 11 0.91 17.17 -14.41
N ASP A 12 0.26 18.00 -15.26
CA ASP A 12 -1.07 18.58 -14.98
C ASP A 12 -2.23 17.57 -15.08
N ARG A 13 -1.92 16.30 -15.42
CA ARG A 13 -2.93 15.26 -15.66
C ARG A 13 -3.29 14.43 -14.42
N MET A 14 -2.75 14.74 -13.25
CA MET A 14 -3.13 14.04 -12.02
C MET A 14 -4.52 14.48 -11.55
N GLY A 15 -5.36 13.49 -11.27
CA GLY A 15 -6.71 13.71 -10.79
C GLY A 15 -7.33 12.38 -10.32
N PRO A 16 -8.56 12.41 -9.83
CA PRO A 16 -9.28 11.16 -9.57
C PRO A 16 -9.36 10.30 -10.84
N PRO A 17 -9.28 8.97 -10.70
CA PRO A 17 -9.38 8.05 -11.85
C PRO A 17 -10.64 8.28 -12.68
N ALA A 18 -10.57 8.00 -13.98
CA ALA A 18 -11.71 8.13 -14.87
C ALA A 18 -12.88 7.27 -14.38
N ARG A 19 -14.12 7.78 -14.49
CA ARG A 19 -15.34 7.08 -14.02
C ARG A 19 -15.47 5.66 -14.57
N ARG A 20 -15.05 5.40 -15.81
CA ARG A 20 -15.05 4.06 -16.41
C ARG A 20 -14.23 3.06 -15.62
N LEU A 21 -13.10 3.47 -15.03
CA LEU A 21 -12.26 2.61 -14.20
C LEU A 21 -12.93 2.31 -12.86
N LEU A 22 -13.59 3.30 -12.27
CA LEU A 22 -14.39 3.10 -11.06
C LEU A 22 -15.53 2.10 -11.27
N VAL A 23 -16.23 2.17 -12.42
CA VAL A 23 -17.25 1.19 -12.78
C VAL A 23 -16.68 -0.22 -12.87
N ASN A 24 -15.47 -0.38 -13.39
CA ASN A 24 -14.79 -1.69 -13.44
C ASN A 24 -14.53 -2.30 -12.06
N GLU A 25 -14.36 -1.48 -11.02
CA GLU A 25 -14.21 -1.97 -9.64
C GLU A 25 -15.45 -2.75 -9.16
N LEU A 26 -16.64 -2.35 -9.58
CA LEU A 26 -17.91 -3.01 -9.22
C LEU A 26 -17.99 -4.46 -9.74
N PHE A 27 -17.33 -4.75 -10.85
CA PHE A 27 -17.28 -6.09 -11.44
C PHE A 27 -16.16 -6.97 -10.90
N THR A 28 -15.26 -6.41 -10.07
CA THR A 28 -14.13 -7.16 -9.54
C THR A 28 -14.54 -8.38 -8.72
N PRO A 29 -15.52 -8.32 -7.79
CA PRO A 29 -15.91 -9.50 -7.02
C PRO A 29 -16.44 -10.63 -7.92
N ALA A 30 -17.25 -10.31 -8.94
CA ALA A 30 -17.75 -11.29 -9.89
C ALA A 30 -16.60 -11.96 -10.67
N ARG A 31 -15.63 -11.18 -11.16
CA ARG A 31 -14.45 -11.72 -11.87
C ARG A 31 -13.61 -12.65 -11.01
N LEU A 32 -13.43 -12.32 -9.73
CA LEU A 32 -12.70 -13.17 -8.78
C LEU A 32 -13.40 -14.51 -8.54
N LEU A 33 -14.74 -14.53 -8.58
CA LEU A 33 -15.54 -15.76 -8.45
C LEU A 33 -15.53 -16.62 -9.72
N LEU A 34 -15.40 -16.01 -10.91
CA LEU A 34 -15.41 -16.73 -12.20
C LEU A 34 -14.16 -17.56 -12.45
N ASP A 35 -13.02 -17.25 -11.82
CA ASP A 35 -11.80 -18.03 -11.95
C ASP A 35 -11.20 -18.40 -10.57
N PRO A 36 -11.84 -19.35 -9.84
CA PRO A 36 -11.36 -19.78 -8.53
C PRO A 36 -10.04 -20.55 -8.59
N HIS A 37 -9.60 -20.94 -9.80
CA HIS A 37 -8.39 -21.73 -9.99
C HIS A 37 -7.14 -20.88 -10.27
N GLN A 38 -7.29 -19.57 -10.48
CA GLN A 38 -6.18 -18.67 -10.78
C GLN A 38 -5.05 -18.72 -9.73
N TRP A 39 -5.37 -19.08 -8.48
CA TRP A 39 -4.40 -19.13 -7.37
C TRP A 39 -3.76 -20.53 -7.18
N LYS A 40 -4.24 -21.58 -7.84
CA LYS A 40 -3.71 -22.95 -7.66
C LYS A 40 -2.27 -23.12 -8.16
N ARG A 41 -1.83 -22.25 -9.07
CA ARG A 41 -0.51 -22.30 -9.71
C ARG A 41 0.37 -21.10 -9.35
N LEU A 42 0.27 -20.61 -8.11
CA LEU A 42 1.19 -19.58 -7.64
C LEU A 42 2.56 -20.21 -7.38
N PRO A 43 3.67 -19.57 -7.85
CA PRO A 43 5.03 -20.06 -7.62
C PRO A 43 5.35 -20.06 -6.11
N ARG A 44 6.18 -21.00 -5.66
CA ARG A 44 6.66 -21.11 -4.27
C ARG A 44 8.16 -21.39 -4.22
N ASP A 45 8.85 -20.98 -5.24
CA ASP A 45 10.29 -21.13 -5.45
C ASP A 45 11.11 -20.17 -4.57
N VAL A 46 10.51 -19.07 -4.09
CA VAL A 46 11.11 -18.15 -3.11
C VAL A 46 10.64 -18.53 -1.71
N THR A 47 11.60 -18.82 -0.83
CA THR A 47 11.32 -19.10 0.58
C THR A 47 11.54 -17.86 1.46
N GLY A 48 10.59 -17.59 2.34
CA GLY A 48 10.62 -16.48 3.29
C GLY A 48 11.53 -16.71 4.50
N GLN A 49 12.01 -17.95 4.73
CA GLN A 49 12.90 -18.30 5.85
C GLN A 49 12.46 -17.68 7.20
N ASP A 50 11.17 -17.80 7.49
CA ASP A 50 10.54 -17.21 8.68
C ASP A 50 10.64 -15.68 8.82
N GLN A 51 11.04 -14.97 7.79
CA GLN A 51 11.13 -13.52 7.81
C GLN A 51 9.79 -12.87 8.24
N PRO A 52 9.83 -11.88 9.15
CA PRO A 52 8.63 -11.26 9.69
C PRO A 52 8.03 -10.21 8.76
N VAL A 53 6.72 -10.28 8.55
CA VAL A 53 5.95 -9.38 7.68
C VAL A 53 4.70 -8.90 8.38
N MET A 54 4.46 -7.59 8.43
CA MET A 54 3.20 -7.00 8.88
C MET A 54 2.34 -6.58 7.69
N LEU A 55 1.04 -6.87 7.76
CA LEU A 55 0.06 -6.58 6.71
C LEU A 55 -0.86 -5.45 7.13
N LEU A 56 -0.93 -4.38 6.33
CA LEU A 56 -1.73 -3.18 6.60
C LEU A 56 -2.85 -3.04 5.55
N PRO A 57 -4.14 -3.09 5.97
CA PRO A 57 -5.29 -3.02 5.08
C PRO A 57 -5.59 -1.60 4.59
N GLY A 58 -6.33 -1.49 3.48
CA GLY A 58 -6.81 -0.22 2.94
C GLY A 58 -7.91 0.45 3.76
N LEU A 59 -8.34 1.65 3.31
CA LEU A 59 -9.41 2.41 3.95
C LEU A 59 -10.72 1.59 4.00
N GLY A 60 -11.37 1.59 5.15
CA GLY A 60 -12.62 0.87 5.38
C GLY A 60 -12.46 -0.65 5.51
N ALA A 61 -11.27 -1.18 5.26
CA ALA A 61 -10.97 -2.61 5.33
C ALA A 61 -10.30 -2.99 6.66
N GLY A 62 -10.42 -4.26 7.04
CA GLY A 62 -9.75 -4.82 8.21
C GLY A 62 -8.80 -5.96 7.82
N PRO A 63 -8.19 -6.64 8.82
CA PRO A 63 -7.23 -7.73 8.59
C PRO A 63 -7.74 -8.85 7.69
N ALA A 64 -9.07 -9.08 7.67
CA ALA A 64 -9.70 -10.07 6.80
C ALA A 64 -9.49 -9.76 5.30
N SER A 65 -9.40 -8.50 4.89
CA SER A 65 -9.16 -8.14 3.49
C SER A 65 -7.78 -8.60 2.98
N MET A 66 -6.83 -8.79 3.88
CA MET A 66 -5.46 -9.23 3.58
C MET A 66 -5.29 -10.76 3.61
N TRP A 67 -6.39 -11.53 3.71
CA TRP A 67 -6.34 -12.97 3.95
C TRP A 67 -5.60 -13.75 2.84
N MET A 68 -5.76 -13.35 1.58
CA MET A 68 -5.12 -14.01 0.44
C MET A 68 -3.60 -13.79 0.47
N ILE A 69 -3.17 -12.54 0.65
CA ILE A 69 -1.75 -12.17 0.79
C ILE A 69 -1.15 -12.91 1.99
N ARG A 70 -1.83 -12.89 3.15
CA ARG A 70 -1.40 -13.60 4.36
C ARG A 70 -1.23 -15.10 4.11
N ARG A 71 -2.25 -15.74 3.53
CA ARG A 71 -2.22 -17.18 3.23
C ARG A 71 -1.06 -17.53 2.32
N TYR A 72 -0.87 -16.77 1.25
CA TYR A 72 0.17 -17.05 0.28
C TYR A 72 1.57 -16.84 0.87
N LEU A 73 1.83 -15.73 1.56
CA LEU A 73 3.12 -15.49 2.20
C LEU A 73 3.46 -16.57 3.23
N ARG A 74 2.48 -17.03 4.02
CA ARG A 74 2.70 -18.16 4.94
C ARG A 74 3.06 -19.45 4.20
N GLN A 75 2.45 -19.71 3.06
CA GLN A 75 2.80 -20.86 2.22
C GLN A 75 4.22 -20.76 1.61
N CYS A 76 4.74 -19.54 1.47
CA CYS A 76 6.11 -19.25 1.07
C CYS A 76 7.09 -19.18 2.26
N GLY A 77 6.66 -19.52 3.49
CA GLY A 77 7.54 -19.60 4.66
C GLY A 77 7.80 -18.25 5.34
N PHE A 78 6.95 -17.22 5.15
CA PHE A 78 7.01 -15.97 5.91
C PHE A 78 6.17 -16.05 7.19
N ARG A 79 6.64 -15.44 8.29
CA ARG A 79 5.82 -15.18 9.47
C ARG A 79 5.04 -13.89 9.27
N THR A 80 3.71 -13.94 9.38
CA THR A 80 2.86 -12.79 9.09
C THR A 80 2.05 -12.33 10.28
N TRP A 81 2.03 -11.03 10.52
CA TRP A 81 1.21 -10.35 11.52
C TRP A 81 0.19 -9.42 10.85
N ASP A 82 -0.94 -9.22 11.49
CA ASP A 82 -1.80 -8.08 11.16
C ASP A 82 -1.37 -6.84 11.94
N TRP A 83 -1.83 -5.69 11.49
CA TRP A 83 -1.47 -4.37 12.04
C TRP A 83 -2.08 -4.05 13.42
N GLY A 84 -3.01 -4.89 13.93
CA GLY A 84 -3.57 -4.80 15.28
C GLY A 84 -4.62 -3.71 15.52
N GLN A 85 -5.05 -2.97 14.49
CA GLN A 85 -5.96 -1.83 14.66
C GLN A 85 -7.40 -2.10 14.15
N GLY A 86 -7.72 -3.36 13.82
CA GLY A 86 -9.04 -3.72 13.28
C GLY A 86 -9.32 -3.04 11.95
N GLN A 87 -10.45 -2.34 11.82
CA GLN A 87 -10.84 -1.64 10.60
C GLN A 87 -10.06 -0.33 10.43
N ASN A 88 -9.51 -0.10 9.24
CA ASN A 88 -8.81 1.14 8.91
C ASN A 88 -9.83 2.28 8.68
N ASN A 89 -10.00 3.12 9.66
CA ASN A 89 -10.94 4.27 9.62
C ASN A 89 -10.37 5.52 8.92
N GLY A 90 -9.13 5.47 8.44
CA GLY A 90 -8.47 6.57 7.73
C GLY A 90 -7.82 7.64 8.61
N GLN A 91 -7.85 7.50 9.93
CA GLN A 91 -7.24 8.47 10.86
C GLN A 91 -5.74 8.18 11.04
N VAL A 92 -4.96 8.44 9.99
CA VAL A 92 -3.52 8.09 9.92
C VAL A 92 -2.74 8.58 11.14
N GLU A 93 -2.95 9.83 11.56
CA GLU A 93 -2.27 10.47 12.69
C GLU A 93 -2.50 9.74 14.04
N ARG A 94 -3.65 9.06 14.17
CA ARG A 94 -3.98 8.25 15.36
C ARG A 94 -3.57 6.80 15.21
N LEU A 95 -3.57 6.28 13.99
CA LEU A 95 -3.28 4.89 13.70
C LEU A 95 -1.77 4.60 13.67
N ALA A 96 -0.97 5.49 13.06
CA ALA A 96 0.45 5.27 12.90
C ALA A 96 1.19 5.07 14.25
N PRO A 97 1.01 5.89 15.30
CA PRO A 97 1.66 5.65 16.59
C PRO A 97 1.30 4.29 17.22
N ARG A 98 0.03 3.88 17.15
CA ARG A 98 -0.41 2.58 17.68
C ARG A 98 0.16 1.38 16.94
N VAL A 99 0.32 1.55 15.61
CA VAL A 99 0.97 0.50 14.80
C VAL A 99 2.47 0.45 15.09
N ILE A 100 3.11 1.58 15.38
CA ILE A 100 4.50 1.64 15.80
C ILE A 100 4.68 0.89 17.13
N GLU A 101 3.85 1.15 18.15
CA GLU A 101 3.87 0.42 19.43
C GLU A 101 3.75 -1.09 19.22
N ARG A 102 2.83 -1.52 18.35
CA ARG A 102 2.67 -2.93 17.99
C ARG A 102 3.91 -3.49 17.27
N LEU A 103 4.46 -2.71 16.35
CA LEU A 103 5.66 -3.10 15.59
C LEU A 103 6.87 -3.26 16.51
N GLU A 104 7.06 -2.35 17.47
CA GLU A 104 8.09 -2.43 18.51
C GLU A 104 7.98 -3.72 19.34
N ALA A 105 6.75 -4.04 19.78
CA ALA A 105 6.51 -5.27 20.54
C ALA A 105 6.87 -6.53 19.74
N ILE A 106 6.53 -6.55 18.43
CA ILE A 106 6.86 -7.68 17.56
C ILE A 106 8.36 -7.74 17.28
N VAL A 107 9.02 -6.62 16.96
CA VAL A 107 10.49 -6.57 16.75
C VAL A 107 11.23 -7.07 18.00
N LYS A 108 10.78 -6.66 19.18
CA LYS A 108 11.36 -7.17 20.46
C LYS A 108 11.19 -8.69 20.60
N GLN A 109 10.07 -9.23 20.16
CA GLN A 109 9.78 -10.67 20.21
C GLN A 109 10.59 -11.48 19.22
N VAL A 110 10.75 -10.96 17.97
CA VAL A 110 11.37 -11.72 16.86
C VAL A 110 12.86 -11.44 16.70
N GLY A 111 13.36 -10.33 17.26
CA GLY A 111 14.79 -9.96 17.24
C GLY A 111 15.26 -9.28 15.96
N GLU A 112 14.35 -8.93 15.01
CA GLU A 112 14.69 -8.32 13.73
C GLU A 112 13.60 -7.37 13.22
N PRO A 113 13.95 -6.35 12.38
CA PRO A 113 12.98 -5.46 11.76
C PRO A 113 12.03 -6.20 10.81
N LEU A 114 10.76 -5.73 10.72
CA LEU A 114 9.75 -6.32 9.87
C LEU A 114 9.74 -5.72 8.46
N ALA A 115 9.36 -6.52 7.47
CA ALA A 115 8.85 -5.97 6.22
C ALA A 115 7.38 -5.55 6.39
N LEU A 116 6.99 -4.44 5.76
CA LEU A 116 5.61 -3.95 5.78
C LEU A 116 4.98 -4.13 4.40
N VAL A 117 3.82 -4.78 4.32
CA VAL A 117 3.02 -4.87 3.08
C VAL A 117 1.73 -4.11 3.30
N GLY A 118 1.56 -3.01 2.60
CA GLY A 118 0.39 -2.16 2.73
C GLY A 118 -0.41 -2.04 1.44
N TRP A 119 -1.73 -2.25 1.52
CA TRP A 119 -2.63 -2.07 0.41
C TRP A 119 -3.35 -0.73 0.51
N SER A 120 -3.35 0.06 -0.60
CA SER A 120 -4.03 1.35 -0.65
C SER A 120 -3.57 2.29 0.49
N LEU A 121 -4.48 2.80 1.31
CA LEU A 121 -4.14 3.62 2.48
C LEU A 121 -3.21 2.89 3.48
N GLY A 122 -3.28 1.56 3.55
CA GLY A 122 -2.35 0.78 4.38
C GLY A 122 -0.90 0.94 3.93
N GLY A 123 -0.64 1.07 2.63
CA GLY A 123 0.70 1.34 2.12
C GLY A 123 1.17 2.77 2.42
N TYR A 124 0.27 3.74 2.40
CA TYR A 124 0.59 5.09 2.86
C TYR A 124 0.99 5.07 4.35
N ILE A 125 0.19 4.41 5.21
CA ILE A 125 0.49 4.26 6.65
C ILE A 125 1.83 3.55 6.86
N ALA A 126 2.11 2.47 6.14
CA ALA A 126 3.37 1.75 6.22
C ALA A 126 4.57 2.67 5.93
N ARG A 127 4.46 3.55 4.95
CA ARG A 127 5.49 4.54 4.62
C ARG A 127 5.68 5.58 5.74
N GLU A 128 4.60 6.08 6.32
CA GLU A 128 4.68 7.03 7.43
C GLU A 128 5.37 6.41 8.65
N ILE A 129 5.02 5.17 9.00
CA ILE A 129 5.69 4.39 10.06
C ILE A 129 7.17 4.25 9.75
N THR A 130 7.53 3.89 8.52
CA THR A 130 8.93 3.71 8.11
C THR A 130 9.72 5.00 8.19
N ARG A 131 9.08 6.15 7.93
CA ARG A 131 9.71 7.48 8.02
C ARG A 131 9.99 7.87 9.47
N GLU A 132 9.09 7.51 10.39
CA GLU A 132 9.22 7.80 11.81
C GLU A 132 10.16 6.83 12.52
N ARG A 133 10.11 5.53 12.15
CA ARG A 133 10.87 4.45 12.79
C ARG A 133 11.51 3.52 11.75
N PRO A 134 12.51 4.04 11.01
CA PRO A 134 13.23 3.21 10.02
C PRO A 134 14.00 2.05 10.65
N ASP A 135 14.32 2.12 11.94
CA ASP A 135 14.98 1.06 12.71
C ASP A 135 14.11 -0.20 12.86
N LEU A 136 12.78 -0.05 12.87
CA LEU A 136 11.84 -1.16 13.02
C LEU A 136 11.43 -1.81 11.68
N VAL A 137 11.78 -1.18 10.57
CA VAL A 137 11.33 -1.60 9.24
C VAL A 137 12.50 -1.98 8.36
N ARG A 138 12.47 -3.19 7.82
CA ARG A 138 13.47 -3.66 6.85
C ARG A 138 13.19 -3.11 5.45
N ARG A 139 11.94 -3.17 4.99
CA ARG A 139 11.46 -2.65 3.70
C ARG A 139 9.95 -2.45 3.67
N VAL A 140 9.47 -1.75 2.66
CA VAL A 140 8.04 -1.51 2.44
C VAL A 140 7.63 -2.01 1.05
N VAL A 141 6.54 -2.77 0.99
CA VAL A 141 5.85 -3.09 -0.26
C VAL A 141 4.49 -2.39 -0.25
N THR A 142 4.23 -1.53 -1.22
CA THR A 142 2.93 -0.86 -1.36
C THR A 142 2.15 -1.41 -2.56
N ILE A 143 0.84 -1.54 -2.41
CA ILE A 143 -0.05 -2.06 -3.45
C ILE A 143 -1.13 -1.02 -3.72
N GLY A 144 -1.09 -0.35 -4.88
CA GLY A 144 -2.06 0.67 -5.28
C GLY A 144 -2.20 1.80 -4.25
N SER A 145 -1.09 2.32 -3.71
CA SER A 145 -1.13 3.27 -2.58
C SER A 145 -0.96 4.71 -3.04
N PRO A 146 -1.84 5.66 -2.60
CA PRO A 146 -1.76 7.07 -2.98
C PRO A 146 -0.67 7.77 -2.16
N VAL A 147 0.59 7.52 -2.47
CA VAL A 147 1.74 8.04 -1.73
C VAL A 147 2.07 9.48 -2.09
N VAL A 148 1.59 9.97 -3.23
CA VAL A 148 1.77 11.34 -3.73
C VAL A 148 0.44 12.08 -3.69
N GLY A 149 0.38 13.25 -3.05
CA GLY A 149 -0.83 14.09 -2.96
C GLY A 149 -2.00 13.50 -2.19
N GLY A 150 -1.88 12.27 -1.69
CA GLY A 150 -2.84 11.65 -0.79
C GLY A 150 -4.24 11.45 -1.39
N ALA A 151 -5.28 11.72 -0.60
CA ALA A 151 -6.68 11.46 -0.96
C ALA A 151 -7.20 12.26 -2.17
N ARG A 152 -6.57 13.39 -2.54
CA ARG A 152 -6.96 14.24 -3.68
C ARG A 152 -7.02 13.45 -4.99
N TYR A 153 -6.09 12.56 -5.20
CA TYR A 153 -5.94 11.77 -6.43
C TYR A 153 -6.60 10.39 -6.35
N THR A 154 -7.68 10.31 -5.57
CA THR A 154 -8.48 9.10 -5.43
C THR A 154 -9.95 9.33 -5.72
N SER A 155 -10.68 8.30 -6.10
CA SER A 155 -12.14 8.37 -6.29
C SER A 155 -12.90 8.66 -4.99
N VAL A 156 -12.27 8.45 -3.83
CA VAL A 156 -12.84 8.73 -2.49
C VAL A 156 -12.60 10.16 -1.99
N HIS A 157 -11.98 11.04 -2.78
CA HIS A 157 -11.71 12.43 -2.41
C HIS A 157 -12.95 13.19 -1.91
N ARG A 158 -14.12 12.94 -2.52
CA ARG A 158 -15.40 13.55 -2.10
C ARG A 158 -15.87 13.09 -0.71
N LEU A 159 -15.52 11.86 -0.30
CA LEU A 159 -15.83 11.38 1.04
C LEU A 159 -15.04 12.15 2.10
N TYR A 160 -13.76 12.43 1.84
CA TYR A 160 -12.93 13.26 2.71
C TYR A 160 -13.48 14.69 2.81
N ALA A 161 -13.82 15.31 1.67
CA ALA A 161 -14.43 16.64 1.65
C ALA A 161 -15.76 16.70 2.42
N ARG A 162 -16.64 15.69 2.28
CA ARG A 162 -17.90 15.59 3.04
C ARG A 162 -17.70 15.44 4.54
N ARG A 163 -16.57 14.91 4.98
CA ARG A 163 -16.17 14.80 6.39
C ARG A 163 -15.48 16.07 6.90
N GLY A 164 -15.50 17.15 6.13
CA GLY A 164 -14.87 18.43 6.50
C GLY A 164 -13.33 18.41 6.43
N ILE A 165 -12.73 17.39 5.80
CA ILE A 165 -11.28 17.27 5.68
C ILE A 165 -10.83 18.05 4.44
N SER A 166 -10.01 19.09 4.63
CA SER A 166 -9.43 19.87 3.55
C SER A 166 -8.46 19.03 2.72
N LEU A 167 -8.76 18.85 1.43
CA LEU A 167 -7.88 18.16 0.50
C LEU A 167 -6.59 18.93 0.25
N ASP A 168 -6.62 20.26 0.28
CA ASP A 168 -5.42 21.10 0.14
C ASP A 168 -4.47 20.91 1.32
N THR A 169 -5.03 20.84 2.54
CA THR A 169 -4.24 20.56 3.74
C THR A 169 -3.63 19.16 3.70
N LEU A 170 -4.38 18.13 3.27
CA LEU A 170 -3.85 16.78 3.13
C LEU A 170 -2.74 16.70 2.09
N GLU A 171 -2.94 17.35 0.93
CA GLU A 171 -1.93 17.42 -0.12
C GLU A 171 -0.67 18.13 0.36
N ALA A 172 -0.80 19.31 0.97
CA ALA A 172 0.33 20.05 1.51
C ALA A 172 1.10 19.26 2.57
N ARG A 173 0.41 18.54 3.46
CA ARG A 173 1.05 17.65 4.45
C ARG A 173 1.79 16.50 3.76
N THR A 174 1.17 15.87 2.77
CA THR A 174 1.82 14.79 2.01
C THR A 174 3.07 15.30 1.31
N LEU A 175 3.01 16.49 0.71
CA LEU A 175 4.15 17.13 0.05
C LEU A 175 5.26 17.51 1.04
N ALA A 176 4.91 17.99 2.23
CA ALA A 176 5.89 18.30 3.27
C ALA A 176 6.69 17.05 3.73
N ARG A 177 6.09 15.85 3.65
CA ARG A 177 6.77 14.59 3.98
C ARG A 177 7.94 14.27 3.05
N TYR A 178 7.97 14.80 1.85
CA TYR A 178 9.08 14.60 0.92
C TYR A 178 10.37 15.33 1.29
N ALA A 179 10.31 16.27 2.24
CA ALA A 179 11.52 16.84 2.85
C ALA A 179 12.29 15.79 3.67
N ASN A 180 11.64 14.69 4.06
CA ASN A 180 12.23 13.54 4.76
C ASN A 180 11.93 12.26 3.97
N PRO A 181 12.75 11.92 2.95
CA PRO A 181 12.55 10.74 2.12
C PRO A 181 12.73 9.44 2.93
N LEU A 182 12.20 8.35 2.42
CA LEU A 182 12.33 7.05 3.07
C LEU A 182 13.76 6.54 2.94
N GLN A 183 14.30 6.06 4.06
CA GLN A 183 15.66 5.49 4.17
C GLN A 183 15.67 3.96 4.03
N ARG A 184 14.53 3.36 3.69
CA ARG A 184 14.38 1.90 3.54
C ARG A 184 13.86 1.58 2.16
N PRO A 185 14.23 0.42 1.59
CA PRO A 185 13.79 -0.01 0.27
C PRO A 185 12.26 0.00 0.15
N VAL A 186 11.76 0.53 -0.96
CA VAL A 186 10.32 0.56 -1.28
C VAL A 186 10.08 -0.17 -2.60
N ARG A 187 9.12 -1.08 -2.60
CA ARG A 187 8.64 -1.77 -3.80
C ARG A 187 7.17 -1.39 -4.01
N ALA A 188 6.91 -0.58 -5.01
CA ALA A 188 5.61 0.03 -5.25
C ALA A 188 4.89 -0.63 -6.44
N LEU A 189 3.91 -1.50 -6.15
CA LEU A 189 3.06 -2.10 -7.17
C LEU A 189 1.91 -1.15 -7.49
N TYR A 190 1.71 -0.86 -8.78
CA TYR A 190 0.65 0.01 -9.27
C TYR A 190 -0.01 -0.53 -10.53
N SER A 191 -1.25 -0.11 -10.79
CA SER A 191 -2.00 -0.47 -12.00
C SER A 191 -2.60 0.76 -12.67
N GLU A 192 -2.40 0.89 -13.98
CA GLU A 192 -3.04 1.92 -14.78
C GLU A 192 -4.56 1.71 -14.94
N SER A 193 -5.04 0.52 -14.59
CA SER A 193 -6.47 0.18 -14.56
C SER A 193 -7.11 0.35 -13.18
N ASP A 194 -6.37 0.90 -12.20
CA ASP A 194 -6.87 1.21 -10.86
C ASP A 194 -7.97 2.28 -10.95
N GLY A 195 -9.17 1.96 -10.48
CA GLY A 195 -10.34 2.85 -10.50
C GLY A 195 -10.52 3.66 -9.21
N ILE A 196 -9.70 3.42 -8.20
CA ILE A 196 -9.77 4.11 -6.91
C ILE A 196 -8.63 5.10 -6.72
N VAL A 197 -7.40 4.72 -7.05
CA VAL A 197 -6.20 5.56 -6.95
C VAL A 197 -5.68 5.88 -8.35
N ASP A 198 -5.46 7.16 -8.66
CA ASP A 198 -4.68 7.49 -9.86
C ASP A 198 -3.31 6.82 -9.74
N TRP A 199 -2.96 5.97 -10.68
CA TRP A 199 -1.70 5.23 -10.65
C TRP A 199 -0.47 6.14 -10.51
N ARG A 200 -0.54 7.38 -11.01
CA ARG A 200 0.52 8.39 -10.88
C ARG A 200 0.75 8.76 -9.42
N ALA A 201 -0.32 8.71 -8.61
CA ALA A 201 -0.19 8.95 -7.17
C ALA A 201 0.53 7.82 -6.42
N SER A 202 0.75 6.68 -7.06
CA SER A 202 1.57 5.58 -6.51
C SER A 202 3.05 5.68 -6.88
N ILE A 203 3.44 6.65 -7.70
CA ILE A 203 4.83 6.82 -8.17
C ILE A 203 5.57 7.78 -7.24
N ASP A 204 6.46 7.26 -6.42
CA ASP A 204 7.37 8.06 -5.58
C ASP A 204 8.65 8.42 -6.37
N ARG A 205 8.95 9.70 -6.46
CA ARG A 205 10.14 10.22 -7.15
C ARG A 205 11.14 10.90 -6.19
N PHE A 206 10.98 10.68 -4.90
CA PHE A 206 11.71 11.40 -3.85
C PHE A 206 12.55 10.51 -2.94
N SER A 207 12.15 9.25 -2.78
CA SER A 207 12.94 8.29 -2.01
C SER A 207 13.97 7.62 -2.93
N ASP A 208 15.16 7.35 -2.41
CA ASP A 208 16.30 6.92 -3.24
C ASP A 208 16.16 5.47 -3.73
N ASP A 209 15.75 4.54 -2.86
CA ASP A 209 15.58 3.13 -3.20
C ASP A 209 14.11 2.79 -3.39
N VAL A 210 13.57 3.17 -4.55
CA VAL A 210 12.17 2.84 -4.93
C VAL A 210 12.14 2.13 -6.27
N GLU A 211 11.58 0.94 -6.30
CA GLU A 211 11.23 0.24 -7.52
C GLU A 211 9.72 0.32 -7.78
N HIS A 212 9.34 0.80 -8.97
CA HIS A 212 7.94 0.89 -9.39
C HIS A 212 7.60 -0.27 -10.30
N ILE A 213 6.66 -1.11 -9.85
CA ILE A 213 6.31 -2.37 -10.51
C ILE A 213 4.89 -2.25 -11.08
N ARG A 214 4.80 -2.18 -12.40
CA ARG A 214 3.51 -2.18 -13.08
C ARG A 214 2.88 -3.57 -13.03
N VAL A 215 1.63 -3.63 -12.61
CA VAL A 215 0.77 -4.81 -12.64
C VAL A 215 -0.54 -4.47 -13.32
N THR A 216 -1.35 -5.48 -13.66
CA THR A 216 -2.68 -5.29 -14.23
C THR A 216 -3.76 -5.63 -13.22
N GLY A 217 -4.90 -4.95 -13.29
CA GLY A 217 -6.05 -5.22 -12.45
C GLY A 217 -6.68 -3.94 -11.88
N THR A 218 -7.90 -4.09 -11.39
CA THR A 218 -8.63 -3.07 -10.65
C THR A 218 -8.03 -2.90 -9.25
N HIS A 219 -8.28 -1.79 -8.59
CA HIS A 219 -7.78 -1.52 -7.23
C HIS A 219 -8.12 -2.64 -6.22
N ILE A 220 -9.42 -3.00 -6.20
CA ILE A 220 -9.90 -4.10 -5.33
C ILE A 220 -9.27 -5.43 -5.78
N GLY A 221 -9.08 -5.62 -7.08
CA GLY A 221 -8.47 -6.81 -7.63
C GLY A 221 -6.99 -6.99 -7.28
N LEU A 222 -6.25 -5.92 -7.00
CA LEU A 222 -4.81 -6.00 -6.70
C LEU A 222 -4.52 -6.88 -5.47
N GLY A 223 -5.34 -6.82 -4.42
CA GLY A 223 -5.18 -7.63 -3.22
C GLY A 223 -5.34 -9.15 -3.46
N PHE A 224 -5.90 -9.53 -4.61
CA PHE A 224 -6.18 -10.91 -5.02
C PHE A 224 -5.45 -11.29 -6.32
N SER A 225 -4.72 -10.36 -6.92
CA SER A 225 -4.06 -10.55 -8.21
C SER A 225 -2.96 -11.58 -8.14
N LYS A 226 -3.01 -12.58 -9.05
CA LYS A 226 -1.92 -13.54 -9.25
C LYS A 226 -0.58 -12.85 -9.52
N GLN A 227 -0.59 -11.76 -10.30
CA GLN A 227 0.62 -11.00 -10.61
C GLN A 227 1.22 -10.35 -9.37
N VAL A 228 0.39 -9.79 -8.48
CA VAL A 228 0.82 -9.21 -7.20
C VAL A 228 1.36 -10.33 -6.29
N LEU A 229 0.54 -11.36 -6.06
CA LEU A 229 0.90 -12.45 -5.16
C LEU A 229 2.23 -13.10 -5.57
N ALA A 230 2.40 -13.46 -6.84
CA ALA A 230 3.61 -14.13 -7.34
C ALA A 230 4.89 -13.31 -7.16
N ARG A 231 4.80 -11.96 -7.12
CA ARG A 231 5.96 -11.08 -6.93
C ARG A 231 6.31 -10.85 -5.46
N LEU A 232 5.31 -10.90 -4.56
CA LEU A 232 5.52 -10.53 -3.15
C LEU A 232 6.69 -11.26 -2.48
N PRO A 233 6.88 -12.58 -2.63
CA PRO A 233 8.01 -13.25 -1.95
C PRO A 233 9.37 -12.69 -2.35
N ALA A 234 9.64 -12.53 -3.64
CA ALA A 234 10.90 -11.95 -4.12
C ALA A 234 11.08 -10.50 -3.62
N LEU A 235 10.04 -9.66 -3.74
CA LEU A 235 10.08 -8.27 -3.27
C LEU A 235 10.29 -8.13 -1.75
N LEU A 236 10.08 -9.17 -0.99
CA LEU A 236 10.28 -9.20 0.46
C LEU A 236 11.66 -9.71 0.86
N THR A 237 12.35 -10.47 0.00
CA THR A 237 13.66 -11.07 0.29
C THR A 237 14.83 -10.28 -0.31
N ASP A 238 14.63 -9.63 -1.47
CA ASP A 238 15.66 -8.79 -2.09
C ASP A 238 15.97 -7.55 -1.22
#